data_3b126ce9acd447b0bdade5f30197d4b0
#
_entry.id   3b126ce9acd447b0bdade5f30197d4b0
#
_cell.length_a   1.000
_cell.length_b   1.000
_cell.length_c   1.000
_cell.angle_alpha   90.00
_cell.angle_beta   90.00
_cell.angle_gamma   90.00
#
_symmetry.space_group_name_H-M   'P 1'
#
loop_
_entity.id
_entity.type
_entity.pdbx_description
1 polymer ?
#
loop_
_entity_poly.entity_id
_entity_poly.type
_entity_poly.pdbx_seq_one_letter_code
_entity_poly.pdbx_strand_id
1 'polypeptide(L)'
;MKKALSIALIGFSMFASAQISLAGKANLIFPTGSPSWKNIKGTVNQAIEGEGKNNVGFNIGLSLKANLPASFFLMPELYYTTFKSDFTDPASNTTFDIKNNRLDLPVLIGHKVLGDFLGVYVGPVASYNLSKEDTFNDFQENAKDNFTVGYQFGAQLEIKKFLVNAKYEGAFSKDSRNFINKVSGQEIRYDNRPNLFMVGVGYKF
;
A
#
# COMPACT_ATOMS: atom_id res chain seq x y z
N MET A 1 20.99 -9.74 -25.34
CA MET A 1 20.86 -8.29 -25.53
C MET A 1 19.94 -7.91 -26.70
N LYS A 2 20.06 -8.46 -27.93
CA LYS A 2 19.19 -8.11 -29.09
C LYS A 2 17.69 -8.32 -28.83
N LYS A 3 17.30 -9.44 -28.17
CA LYS A 3 15.90 -9.72 -27.84
C LYS A 3 15.28 -8.74 -26.81
N ALA A 4 16.07 -8.30 -25.84
CA ALA A 4 15.62 -7.30 -24.86
C ALA A 4 15.43 -5.91 -25.50
N LEU A 5 16.30 -5.56 -26.45
CA LEU A 5 16.18 -4.31 -27.19
C LEU A 5 14.95 -4.30 -28.12
N SER A 6 14.64 -5.43 -28.74
CA SER A 6 13.45 -5.57 -29.59
C SER A 6 12.16 -5.47 -28.77
N ILE A 7 12.11 -6.07 -27.57
CA ILE A 7 10.95 -5.96 -26.65
C ILE A 7 10.78 -4.52 -26.18
N ALA A 8 11.87 -3.83 -25.84
CA ALA A 8 11.86 -2.43 -25.46
C ALA A 8 11.39 -1.52 -26.60
N LEU A 9 11.82 -1.76 -27.85
CA LEU A 9 11.38 -0.98 -29.02
C LEU A 9 9.89 -1.20 -29.33
N ILE A 10 9.41 -2.44 -29.25
CA ILE A 10 7.98 -2.74 -29.43
C ILE A 10 7.15 -2.09 -28.32
N GLY A 11 7.62 -2.13 -27.07
CA GLY A 11 7.00 -1.41 -25.95
C GLY A 11 6.93 0.10 -26.21
N PHE A 12 8.00 0.70 -26.68
CA PHE A 12 8.08 2.15 -26.96
C PHE A 12 7.17 2.58 -28.11
N SER A 13 7.05 1.77 -29.17
CA SER A 13 6.16 2.05 -30.31
C SER A 13 4.67 1.98 -29.94
N MET A 14 4.30 1.16 -28.96
CA MET A 14 2.92 1.10 -28.44
C MET A 14 2.56 2.38 -27.65
N PHE A 15 3.52 3.01 -26.98
CA PHE A 15 3.31 4.27 -26.29
C PHE A 15 3.16 5.48 -27.22
N ALA A 16 3.76 5.46 -28.40
CA ALA A 16 3.67 6.55 -29.38
C ALA A 16 2.24 6.77 -29.91
N SER A 17 1.37 5.77 -29.86
CA SER A 17 -0.05 5.84 -30.26
C SER A 17 -1.02 5.81 -29.07
N ALA A 18 -0.52 5.73 -27.85
CA ALA A 18 -1.33 5.63 -26.65
C ALA A 18 -1.93 6.98 -26.27
N GLN A 19 -3.24 7.03 -26.15
CA GLN A 19 -3.93 8.19 -25.56
C GLN A 19 -3.63 8.19 -24.04
N ILE A 20 -2.77 9.10 -23.61
CA ILE A 20 -2.35 9.22 -22.21
C ILE A 20 -3.26 10.22 -21.49
N SER A 21 -3.74 9.86 -20.32
CA SER A 21 -4.49 10.75 -19.43
C SER A 21 -3.89 10.75 -18.04
N LEU A 22 -3.79 11.94 -17.43
CA LEU A 22 -3.35 12.14 -16.05
C LEU A 22 -4.56 12.43 -15.17
N ALA A 23 -4.58 11.87 -13.98
CA ALA A 23 -5.62 12.12 -12.98
C ALA A 23 -5.03 12.25 -11.57
N GLY A 24 -5.63 13.13 -10.78
CA GLY A 24 -5.47 13.14 -9.32
C GLY A 24 -6.51 12.23 -8.70
N LYS A 25 -6.13 11.44 -7.69
CA LYS A 25 -7.01 10.50 -6.99
C LYS A 25 -6.84 10.59 -5.48
N ALA A 26 -7.93 10.38 -4.75
CA ALA A 26 -7.94 10.25 -3.30
C ALA A 26 -8.84 9.08 -2.91
N ASN A 27 -8.38 8.25 -1.96
CA ASN A 27 -9.13 7.09 -1.51
C ASN A 27 -9.19 7.03 0.02
N LEU A 28 -10.31 6.56 0.55
CA LEU A 28 -10.44 6.07 1.91
C LEU A 28 -9.93 4.63 1.95
N ILE A 29 -9.21 4.30 3.01
CA ILE A 29 -8.57 3.01 3.21
C ILE A 29 -9.19 2.34 4.42
N PHE A 30 -9.63 1.11 4.23
CA PHE A 30 -10.16 0.24 5.26
C PHE A 30 -9.23 -0.95 5.39
N PRO A 31 -8.25 -0.91 6.33
CA PRO A 31 -7.38 -2.05 6.55
C PRO A 31 -8.20 -3.25 7.03
N THR A 32 -7.92 -4.42 6.44
CA THR A 32 -8.57 -5.69 6.78
C THR A 32 -7.57 -6.59 7.53
N GLY A 33 -8.01 -7.18 8.62
CA GLY A 33 -7.15 -7.96 9.52
C GLY A 33 -6.61 -7.14 10.68
N SER A 34 -6.23 -7.83 11.74
CA SER A 34 -5.62 -7.24 12.95
C SER A 34 -4.10 -7.35 12.87
N PRO A 35 -3.36 -6.32 13.31
CA PRO A 35 -1.91 -6.43 13.44
C PRO A 35 -1.56 -7.41 14.55
N SER A 36 -0.52 -8.21 14.35
CA SER A 36 -0.01 -9.15 15.34
C SER A 36 1.31 -8.67 15.94
N TRP A 37 1.48 -8.88 17.24
CA TRP A 37 2.65 -8.49 18.01
C TRP A 37 3.26 -9.72 18.69
N LYS A 38 4.60 -9.76 18.71
CA LYS A 38 5.34 -10.80 19.43
C LYS A 38 6.49 -10.17 20.21
N ASN A 39 6.58 -10.49 21.51
CA ASN A 39 7.77 -10.20 22.29
C ASN A 39 8.85 -11.23 21.94
N ILE A 40 10.00 -10.80 21.40
CA ILE A 40 11.08 -11.67 20.93
C ILE A 40 12.14 -11.88 22.00
N LYS A 41 12.36 -10.87 22.86
CA LYS A 41 13.33 -10.91 23.96
C LYS A 41 12.77 -10.17 25.18
N GLY A 42 12.46 -10.88 26.22
CA GLY A 42 12.08 -10.32 27.52
C GLY A 42 12.50 -11.26 28.64
N THR A 43 12.77 -10.68 29.81
CA THR A 43 13.22 -11.39 31.02
C THR A 43 12.10 -12.23 31.66
N VAL A 44 10.91 -12.21 31.11
CA VAL A 44 9.73 -12.91 31.59
C VAL A 44 9.30 -13.96 30.56
N ASN A 45 9.27 -15.21 30.97
CA ASN A 45 8.98 -16.41 30.16
C ASN A 45 7.53 -16.50 29.60
N GLN A 46 6.86 -15.39 29.34
CA GLN A 46 5.56 -15.39 28.65
C GLN A 46 5.68 -14.58 27.38
N ALA A 47 5.54 -15.26 26.26
CA ALA A 47 5.33 -14.61 24.97
C ALA A 47 4.00 -13.84 25.05
N ILE A 48 4.04 -12.52 25.18
CA ILE A 48 2.86 -11.68 25.10
C ILE A 48 2.55 -11.57 23.62
N GLU A 49 1.51 -12.27 23.20
CA GLU A 49 0.91 -12.12 21.89
C GLU A 49 -0.37 -11.29 22.05
N GLY A 50 -0.54 -10.28 21.22
CA GLY A 50 -1.73 -9.42 21.24
C GLY A 50 -2.18 -9.04 19.86
N GLU A 51 -3.47 -8.77 19.72
CA GLU A 51 -4.06 -8.21 18.51
C GLU A 51 -4.28 -6.72 18.68
N GLY A 52 -3.95 -5.95 17.65
CA GLY A 52 -4.24 -4.53 17.59
C GLY A 52 -5.45 -4.25 16.68
N LYS A 53 -5.82 -2.99 16.60
CA LYS A 53 -6.89 -2.50 15.72
C LYS A 53 -6.30 -1.56 14.66
N ASN A 54 -6.70 -1.76 13.42
CA ASN A 54 -6.39 -0.83 12.34
C ASN A 54 -7.51 0.20 12.20
N ASN A 55 -7.13 1.47 12.06
CA ASN A 55 -8.04 2.56 11.86
C ASN A 55 -8.17 2.91 10.36
N VAL A 56 -9.28 3.53 10.00
CA VAL A 56 -9.50 4.03 8.64
C VAL A 56 -8.39 5.02 8.29
N GLY A 57 -7.80 4.83 7.11
CA GLY A 57 -6.78 5.69 6.57
C GLY A 57 -7.21 6.38 5.29
N PHE A 58 -6.27 7.07 4.68
CA PHE A 58 -6.48 7.65 3.35
C PHE A 58 -5.20 7.59 2.51
N ASN A 59 -5.35 7.66 1.21
CA ASN A 59 -4.24 7.98 0.32
C ASN A 59 -4.65 9.04 -0.71
N ILE A 60 -3.64 9.77 -1.17
CA ILE A 60 -3.76 10.75 -2.22
C ILE A 60 -2.61 10.58 -3.20
N GLY A 61 -2.87 10.74 -4.49
CA GLY A 61 -1.84 10.51 -5.48
C GLY A 61 -2.24 10.86 -6.90
N LEU A 62 -1.36 10.45 -7.80
CA LEU A 62 -1.49 10.66 -9.23
C LEU A 62 -1.59 9.30 -9.94
N SER A 63 -2.37 9.28 -10.99
CA SER A 63 -2.57 8.12 -11.87
C SER A 63 -2.35 8.54 -13.31
N LEU A 64 -1.52 7.82 -14.02
CA LEU A 64 -1.30 7.99 -15.44
C LEU A 64 -1.89 6.78 -16.17
N LYS A 65 -2.88 7.00 -17.04
CA LYS A 65 -3.53 5.92 -17.79
C LYS A 65 -3.16 6.03 -19.27
N ALA A 66 -2.52 5.00 -19.79
CA ALA A 66 -2.20 4.85 -21.21
C ALA A 66 -3.13 3.80 -21.83
N ASN A 67 -3.97 4.22 -22.79
CA ASN A 67 -4.86 3.30 -23.50
C ASN A 67 -4.05 2.49 -24.52
N LEU A 68 -4.27 1.18 -24.52
CA LEU A 68 -3.61 0.22 -25.39
C LEU A 68 -4.62 -0.37 -26.38
N PRO A 69 -4.19 -1.06 -27.44
CA PRO A 69 -5.07 -1.77 -28.34
C PRO A 69 -5.94 -2.81 -27.62
N ALA A 70 -7.04 -3.22 -28.25
CA ALA A 70 -7.98 -4.23 -27.77
C ALA A 70 -8.60 -3.89 -26.40
N SER A 71 -8.91 -2.62 -26.16
CA SER A 71 -9.52 -2.13 -24.91
C SER A 71 -8.68 -2.32 -23.64
N PHE A 72 -7.40 -2.66 -23.76
CA PHE A 72 -6.49 -2.69 -22.62
C PHE A 72 -6.01 -1.29 -22.25
N PHE A 73 -5.50 -1.16 -21.03
CA PHE A 73 -4.78 0.03 -20.59
C PHE A 73 -3.69 -0.35 -19.59
N LEU A 74 -2.64 0.48 -19.53
CA LEU A 74 -1.62 0.45 -18.50
C LEU A 74 -1.81 1.68 -17.60
N MET A 75 -1.76 1.48 -16.29
CA MET A 75 -2.04 2.55 -15.33
C MET A 75 -1.05 2.49 -14.16
N PRO A 76 0.16 3.09 -14.32
CA PRO A 76 1.02 3.37 -13.19
C PRO A 76 0.41 4.49 -12.33
N GLU A 77 0.50 4.31 -11.02
CA GLU A 77 0.01 5.25 -10.01
C GLU A 77 1.10 5.53 -8.98
N LEU A 78 1.03 6.68 -8.32
CA LEU A 78 1.89 7.03 -7.20
C LEU A 78 1.02 7.63 -6.10
N TYR A 79 1.03 7.02 -4.92
CA TYR A 79 0.26 7.46 -3.77
C TYR A 79 1.13 7.73 -2.54
N TYR A 80 0.78 8.76 -1.81
CA TYR A 80 1.11 8.86 -0.40
C TYR A 80 -0.02 8.26 0.41
N THR A 81 0.28 7.24 1.20
CA THR A 81 -0.68 6.44 1.97
C THR A 81 -0.41 6.60 3.45
N THR A 82 -1.47 6.85 4.24
CA THR A 82 -1.37 6.92 5.70
C THR A 82 -2.57 6.25 6.37
N PHE A 83 -2.29 5.47 7.38
CA PHE A 83 -3.29 4.88 8.30
C PHE A 83 -2.66 4.64 9.67
N LYS A 84 -3.49 4.47 10.70
CA LYS A 84 -3.04 4.20 12.05
C LYS A 84 -3.40 2.78 12.47
N SER A 85 -2.59 2.21 13.33
CA SER A 85 -2.85 0.94 14.00
C SER A 85 -2.69 1.14 15.50
N ASP A 86 -3.68 0.75 16.28
CA ASP A 86 -3.68 0.84 17.74
C ASP A 86 -3.40 -0.53 18.33
N PHE A 87 -2.56 -0.59 19.34
CA PHE A 87 -2.28 -1.79 20.12
C PHE A 87 -2.46 -1.46 21.60
N THR A 88 -3.19 -2.33 22.31
CA THR A 88 -3.32 -2.24 23.76
C THR A 88 -2.55 -3.38 24.40
N ASP A 89 -1.54 -3.06 25.21
CA ASP A 89 -0.82 -4.04 26.01
C ASP A 89 -1.76 -4.55 27.11
N PRO A 90 -2.10 -5.86 27.13
CA PRO A 90 -3.00 -6.40 28.14
C PRO A 90 -2.42 -6.39 29.55
N ALA A 91 -1.09 -6.31 29.72
CA ALA A 91 -0.43 -6.31 31.02
C ALA A 91 -0.45 -4.95 31.70
N SER A 92 -0.26 -3.86 30.91
CA SER A 92 -0.22 -2.48 31.42
C SER A 92 -1.49 -1.69 31.14
N ASN A 93 -2.41 -2.24 30.31
CA ASN A 93 -3.59 -1.56 29.77
C ASN A 93 -3.26 -0.23 29.06
N THR A 94 -2.02 -0.13 28.53
CA THR A 94 -1.55 1.04 27.79
C THR A 94 -1.78 0.85 26.31
N THR A 95 -2.39 1.85 25.64
CA THR A 95 -2.61 1.83 24.19
C THR A 95 -1.51 2.61 23.48
N PHE A 96 -0.93 1.99 22.46
CA PHE A 96 0.10 2.58 21.61
C PHE A 96 -0.47 2.77 20.20
N ASP A 97 -0.28 3.98 19.64
CA ASP A 97 -0.69 4.34 18.30
C ASP A 97 0.52 4.27 17.35
N ILE A 98 0.44 3.49 16.29
CA ILE A 98 1.47 3.43 15.27
C ILE A 98 0.93 4.03 13.97
N LYS A 99 1.60 5.08 13.49
CA LYS A 99 1.34 5.65 12.18
C LYS A 99 2.10 4.89 11.12
N ASN A 100 1.38 4.46 10.08
CA ASN A 100 1.94 3.86 8.90
C ASN A 100 1.87 4.90 7.77
N ASN A 101 3.03 5.43 7.37
CA ASN A 101 3.17 6.35 6.26
C ASN A 101 4.04 5.69 5.19
N ARG A 102 3.55 5.63 3.95
CA ARG A 102 4.29 4.99 2.87
C ARG A 102 4.04 5.66 1.52
N LEU A 103 4.98 5.49 0.62
CA LEU A 103 4.81 5.75 -0.81
C LEU A 103 4.50 4.44 -1.51
N ASP A 104 3.40 4.41 -2.25
CA ASP A 104 2.96 3.25 -3.02
C ASP A 104 3.06 3.54 -4.51
N LEU A 105 3.65 2.61 -5.25
CA LEU A 105 3.78 2.63 -6.70
C LEU A 105 3.08 1.40 -7.30
N PRO A 106 1.77 1.44 -7.49
CA PRO A 106 1.05 0.42 -8.28
C PRO A 106 1.39 0.56 -9.77
N VAL A 107 1.57 -0.59 -10.43
CA VAL A 107 1.66 -0.67 -11.89
C VAL A 107 0.58 -1.64 -12.36
N LEU A 108 -0.52 -1.09 -12.84
CA LEU A 108 -1.75 -1.82 -13.09
C LEU A 108 -1.97 -2.01 -14.59
N ILE A 109 -2.32 -3.22 -14.99
CA ILE A 109 -2.87 -3.50 -16.31
C ILE A 109 -4.38 -3.70 -16.17
N GLY A 110 -5.14 -3.13 -17.08
CA GLY A 110 -6.59 -3.25 -17.04
C GLY A 110 -7.23 -3.42 -18.39
N HIS A 111 -8.51 -3.71 -18.35
CA HIS A 111 -9.37 -3.89 -19.53
C HIS A 111 -10.65 -3.08 -19.35
N LYS A 112 -11.07 -2.39 -20.42
CA LYS A 112 -12.34 -1.66 -20.48
C LYS A 112 -13.47 -2.66 -20.75
N VAL A 113 -14.38 -2.81 -19.77
CA VAL A 113 -15.49 -3.78 -19.83
C VAL A 113 -16.73 -3.19 -20.50
N LEU A 114 -17.03 -1.93 -20.19
CA LEU A 114 -18.17 -1.19 -20.77
C LEU A 114 -17.66 0.09 -21.44
N GLY A 115 -16.96 -0.05 -22.55
CA GLY A 115 -16.33 1.06 -23.23
C GLY A 115 -15.38 1.83 -22.29
N ASP A 116 -15.45 3.16 -22.31
CA ASP A 116 -14.65 3.99 -21.41
C ASP A 116 -15.27 4.16 -20.01
N PHE A 117 -16.52 3.70 -19.81
CA PHE A 117 -17.25 3.91 -18.58
C PHE A 117 -16.76 3.03 -17.42
N LEU A 118 -16.45 1.75 -17.66
CA LEU A 118 -16.03 0.80 -16.63
C LEU A 118 -14.76 0.08 -17.06
N GLY A 119 -13.71 0.17 -16.25
CA GLY A 119 -12.49 -0.61 -16.38
C GLY A 119 -12.23 -1.45 -15.14
N VAL A 120 -11.72 -2.67 -15.35
CA VAL A 120 -11.19 -3.53 -14.29
C VAL A 120 -9.68 -3.62 -14.45
N TYR A 121 -8.95 -3.80 -13.35
CA TYR A 121 -7.50 -3.81 -13.40
C TYR A 121 -6.90 -4.68 -12.30
N VAL A 122 -5.66 -5.10 -12.54
CA VAL A 122 -4.83 -5.86 -11.60
C VAL A 122 -3.37 -5.53 -11.83
N GLY A 123 -2.54 -5.60 -10.80
CA GLY A 123 -1.09 -5.46 -10.95
C GLY A 123 -0.34 -5.45 -9.62
N PRO A 124 1.00 -5.46 -9.69
CA PRO A 124 1.86 -5.35 -8.53
C PRO A 124 1.85 -3.95 -7.94
N VAL A 125 2.16 -3.90 -6.64
CA VAL A 125 2.38 -2.67 -5.88
C VAL A 125 3.73 -2.76 -5.19
N ALA A 126 4.59 -1.78 -5.45
CA ALA A 126 5.79 -1.56 -4.67
C ALA A 126 5.49 -0.48 -3.62
N SER A 127 5.80 -0.74 -2.37
CA SER A 127 5.57 0.20 -1.27
C SER A 127 6.86 0.49 -0.53
N TYR A 128 7.11 1.77 -0.24
CA TYR A 128 8.23 2.23 0.55
C TYR A 128 7.74 2.91 1.81
N ASN A 129 8.11 2.36 2.98
CA ASN A 129 7.73 2.90 4.28
C ASN A 129 8.54 4.16 4.60
N LEU A 130 7.84 5.24 4.89
CA LEU A 130 8.42 6.55 5.24
C LEU A 130 8.55 6.76 6.75
N SER A 131 7.88 5.92 7.56
CA SER A 131 7.90 6.05 9.01
C SER A 131 9.32 5.80 9.51
N LYS A 132 10.00 6.88 9.82
CA LYS A 132 11.23 6.92 10.62
C LYS A 132 10.87 7.57 11.93
N GLU A 133 11.16 6.84 13.03
CA GLU A 133 11.24 7.40 14.38
C GLU A 133 9.95 8.01 14.93
N ASP A 134 8.97 7.19 15.27
CA ASP A 134 8.14 7.53 16.41
C ASP A 134 8.82 6.96 17.66
N THR A 135 9.50 7.82 18.37
CA THR A 135 10.09 7.53 19.69
C THR A 135 8.93 7.41 20.67
N PHE A 136 8.44 6.18 20.87
CA PHE A 136 7.61 5.92 22.04
C PHE A 136 8.53 5.83 23.25
N ASN A 137 8.50 6.86 24.10
CA ASN A 137 9.08 6.88 25.45
C ASN A 137 10.40 6.15 25.58
N ASP A 138 11.17 5.58 25.10
CA ASP A 138 12.41 4.83 25.21
C ASP A 138 12.56 3.71 24.15
N PHE A 139 11.62 3.56 23.22
CA PHE A 139 11.72 2.59 22.14
C PHE A 139 12.31 3.19 20.87
N GLN A 140 13.24 2.48 20.25
CA GLN A 140 13.80 2.82 18.94
C GLN A 140 13.29 1.81 17.90
N GLU A 141 12.69 2.33 16.83
CA GLU A 141 12.29 1.52 15.68
C GLU A 141 13.54 1.10 14.88
N ASN A 142 13.67 -0.18 14.62
CA ASN A 142 14.68 -0.73 13.73
C ASN A 142 13.97 -1.46 12.59
N ALA A 143 13.65 -0.72 11.51
CA ALA A 143 13.05 -1.29 10.31
C ALA A 143 14.11 -2.00 9.48
N LYS A 144 14.02 -3.31 9.35
CA LYS A 144 14.93 -4.11 8.52
C LYS A 144 14.70 -3.92 7.02
N ASP A 145 13.45 -3.72 6.59
CA ASP A 145 13.08 -3.61 5.20
C ASP A 145 12.02 -2.51 5.00
N ASN A 146 12.44 -1.35 4.51
CA ASN A 146 11.52 -0.25 4.17
C ASN A 146 10.71 -0.53 2.90
N PHE A 147 11.11 -1.56 2.13
CA PHE A 147 10.51 -1.88 0.84
C PHE A 147 9.67 -3.15 0.92
N THR A 148 8.43 -3.06 0.52
CA THR A 148 7.50 -4.19 0.50
C THR A 148 6.79 -4.31 -0.85
N VAL A 149 6.37 -5.52 -1.20
CA VAL A 149 5.68 -5.83 -2.46
C VAL A 149 4.31 -6.43 -2.17
N GLY A 150 3.33 -6.01 -2.94
CA GLY A 150 1.97 -6.52 -2.91
C GLY A 150 1.34 -6.59 -4.29
N TYR A 151 0.04 -6.81 -4.29
CA TYR A 151 -0.78 -6.76 -5.50
C TYR A 151 -2.04 -5.96 -5.26
N GLN A 152 -2.53 -5.32 -6.30
CA GLN A 152 -3.84 -4.65 -6.30
C GLN A 152 -4.70 -5.20 -7.41
N PHE A 153 -6.01 -5.27 -7.16
CA PHE A 153 -7.02 -5.42 -8.20
C PHE A 153 -8.24 -4.57 -7.86
N GLY A 154 -8.97 -4.16 -8.88
CA GLY A 154 -10.13 -3.31 -8.66
C GLY A 154 -10.86 -2.94 -9.91
N ALA A 155 -11.82 -2.03 -9.74
CA ALA A 155 -12.61 -1.45 -10.80
C ALA A 155 -12.65 0.08 -10.69
N GLN A 156 -12.77 0.74 -11.83
CA GLN A 156 -12.90 2.18 -11.93
C GLN A 156 -14.02 2.54 -12.89
N LEU A 157 -14.91 3.40 -12.43
CA LEU A 157 -15.90 4.09 -13.27
C LEU A 157 -15.31 5.42 -13.72
N GLU A 158 -15.50 5.76 -14.98
CA GLU A 158 -15.10 7.03 -15.56
C GLU A 158 -16.35 7.74 -16.12
N ILE A 159 -16.70 8.86 -15.51
CA ILE A 159 -17.85 9.69 -15.91
C ILE A 159 -17.33 11.07 -16.30
N LYS A 160 -17.12 11.28 -17.60
CA LYS A 160 -16.45 12.48 -18.13
C LYS A 160 -15.04 12.63 -17.54
N LYS A 161 -14.83 13.60 -16.66
CA LYS A 161 -13.57 13.85 -15.99
C LYS A 161 -13.52 13.27 -14.57
N PHE A 162 -14.63 12.78 -14.03
CA PHE A 162 -14.70 12.21 -12.69
C PHE A 162 -14.45 10.71 -12.72
N LEU A 163 -13.71 10.25 -11.73
CA LEU A 163 -13.37 8.84 -11.53
C LEU A 163 -13.93 8.41 -10.18
N VAL A 164 -14.50 7.21 -10.13
CA VAL A 164 -14.85 6.52 -8.89
C VAL A 164 -14.20 5.15 -8.94
N ASN A 165 -13.50 4.75 -7.91
CA ASN A 165 -12.81 3.47 -7.89
C ASN A 165 -13.07 2.70 -6.60
N ALA A 166 -13.03 1.38 -6.72
CA ALA A 166 -12.96 0.44 -5.61
C ALA A 166 -11.85 -0.56 -5.89
N LYS A 167 -10.95 -0.77 -4.94
CA LYS A 167 -9.79 -1.63 -5.10
C LYS A 167 -9.41 -2.35 -3.83
N TYR A 168 -8.80 -3.50 -3.98
CA TYR A 168 -8.24 -4.30 -2.93
C TYR A 168 -6.74 -4.44 -3.13
N GLU A 169 -5.98 -4.29 -2.05
CA GLU A 169 -4.55 -4.54 -1.99
C GLU A 169 -4.26 -5.69 -1.05
N GLY A 170 -3.53 -6.68 -1.55
CA GLY A 170 -2.99 -7.78 -0.76
C GLY A 170 -1.47 -7.71 -0.68
N ALA A 171 -0.91 -8.25 0.39
CA ALA A 171 0.53 -8.26 0.61
C ALA A 171 1.16 -9.58 0.18
N PHE A 172 2.28 -9.53 -0.55
CA PHE A 172 3.16 -10.68 -0.77
C PHE A 172 4.25 -10.77 0.29
N SER A 173 4.74 -9.62 0.77
CA SER A 173 5.75 -9.55 1.80
C SER A 173 5.17 -9.02 3.10
N LYS A 174 5.64 -9.53 4.23
CA LYS A 174 5.32 -8.99 5.56
C LYS A 174 6.14 -7.73 5.81
N ASP A 175 5.57 -6.77 6.51
CA ASP A 175 6.27 -5.62 7.05
C ASP A 175 6.67 -5.94 8.49
N SER A 176 7.94 -6.33 8.67
CA SER A 176 8.46 -6.72 9.97
C SER A 176 9.25 -5.58 10.58
N ARG A 177 8.75 -5.02 11.68
CA ARG A 177 9.43 -3.95 12.43
C ARG A 177 9.76 -4.43 13.83
N ASN A 178 10.94 -4.10 14.29
CA ASN A 178 11.38 -4.39 15.65
C ASN A 178 11.45 -3.07 16.44
N PHE A 179 10.80 -3.02 17.58
CA PHE A 179 10.92 -1.92 18.54
C PHE A 179 11.79 -2.38 19.69
N ILE A 180 12.89 -1.68 19.94
CA ILE A 180 13.84 -1.99 20.98
C ILE A 180 13.70 -0.96 22.09
N ASN A 181 13.36 -1.40 23.30
CA ASN A 181 13.41 -0.53 24.48
C ASN A 181 14.87 -0.29 24.88
N LYS A 182 15.31 0.96 24.83
CA LYS A 182 16.70 1.36 25.12
C LYS A 182 17.11 1.11 26.58
N VAL A 183 16.16 1.11 27.51
CA VAL A 183 16.41 0.97 28.96
C VAL A 183 16.37 -0.51 29.36
N SER A 184 15.36 -1.26 28.94
CA SER A 184 15.17 -2.65 29.35
C SER A 184 15.76 -3.68 28.38
N GLY A 185 16.16 -3.28 27.17
CA GLY A 185 16.60 -4.18 26.10
C GLY A 185 15.49 -5.10 25.57
N GLN A 186 14.23 -4.83 25.92
CA GLN A 186 13.08 -5.58 25.45
C GLN A 186 12.87 -5.32 23.97
N GLU A 187 12.70 -6.39 23.19
CA GLU A 187 12.47 -6.32 21.75
C GLU A 187 11.05 -6.81 21.43
N ILE A 188 10.23 -5.92 20.85
CA ILE A 188 8.88 -6.22 20.41
C ILE A 188 8.88 -6.25 18.88
N ARG A 189 8.49 -7.35 18.30
CA ARG A 189 8.33 -7.49 16.85
C ARG A 189 6.89 -7.20 16.46
N TYR A 190 6.73 -6.30 15.50
CA TYR A 190 5.48 -5.93 14.87
C TYR A 190 5.48 -6.43 13.43
N ASP A 191 4.59 -7.34 13.11
CA ASP A 191 4.38 -7.85 11.76
C ASP A 191 3.02 -7.32 11.25
N ASN A 192 3.03 -6.19 10.54
CA ASN A 192 1.79 -5.65 10.00
C ASN A 192 1.94 -5.07 8.59
N ARG A 193 1.54 -5.85 7.62
CA ARG A 193 1.10 -5.32 6.35
C ARG A 193 -0.34 -5.78 6.13
N PRO A 194 -1.34 -5.02 6.62
CA PRO A 194 -2.73 -5.39 6.44
C PRO A 194 -3.08 -5.39 4.95
N ASN A 195 -3.99 -6.25 4.58
CA ASN A 195 -4.68 -6.08 3.33
C ASN A 195 -5.57 -4.85 3.44
N LEU A 196 -5.75 -4.14 2.32
CA LEU A 196 -6.46 -2.87 2.28
C LEU A 196 -7.63 -2.96 1.31
N PHE A 197 -8.82 -2.62 1.78
CA PHE A 197 -9.92 -2.28 0.91
C PHE A 197 -9.98 -0.77 0.76
N MET A 198 -10.10 -0.27 -0.46
CA MET A 198 -10.06 1.16 -0.75
C MET A 198 -11.21 1.55 -1.67
N VAL A 199 -11.85 2.68 -1.33
CA VAL A 199 -12.82 3.34 -2.19
C VAL A 199 -12.40 4.79 -2.39
N GLY A 200 -12.56 5.31 -3.58
CA GLY A 200 -12.07 6.65 -3.83
C GLY A 200 -12.65 7.32 -5.06
N VAL A 201 -12.26 8.57 -5.16
CA VAL A 201 -12.64 9.47 -6.25
C VAL A 201 -11.39 10.04 -6.92
N GLY A 202 -11.55 10.51 -8.15
CA GLY A 202 -10.48 11.18 -8.87
C GLY A 202 -11.02 12.16 -9.90
N TYR A 203 -10.10 12.97 -10.40
CA TYR A 203 -10.37 13.94 -11.46
C TYR A 203 -9.30 13.85 -12.54
N LYS A 204 -9.74 13.70 -13.79
CA LYS A 204 -8.90 13.63 -14.98
C LYS A 204 -8.68 15.04 -15.54
N PHE A 205 -7.42 15.40 -15.71
CA PHE A 205 -7.00 16.70 -16.23
C PHE A 205 -7.17 16.87 -17.73
#